data_520ae49c30b63f18ff01bc1091f135af
#
_entry.id   520ae49c30b63f18ff01bc1091f135af
#
_cell.length_a   1.000
_cell.length_b   1.000
_cell.length_c   1.000
_cell.angle_alpha   90.00
_cell.angle_beta   90.00
_cell.angle_gamma   90.00
#
_symmetry.space_group_name_H-M   'P 1'
#
loop_
_entity.id
_entity.type
_entity.pdbx_description
1 polymer ?
#
loop_
_entity_poly.entity_id
_entity_poly.type
_entity_poly.pdbx_seq_one_letter_code
_entity_poly.pdbx_strand_id
1 'polypeptide(L)'
;MTYTPYEWQNRLLTKFKGKGVVKAFPGTGKTYGAILLIKKNKYKHTIVAVPTRKLKYQWIEELKKHNLFNVVVETFHILSKEKSSGLKCDFLIVDECHRSISPVFRRLYQNISYKNILGLSATPNNESLDFCGDVIIEVSMEEAQISNFKIYFHAIDLSLVEKSKYDEYTLSIGRYLGKLKRLSNEKKAKTRKMLDSLIFKRRSLVYLADSRIPKAVDLLEKNKDKPTLVICKRIEQANKIAKRTGYPVYHSESPDEKALLNFQNDNIPALISVGMLAEGYDKRNIGCLIIVSTAITEAYHIQSIGRAVRLPDDADIHILLARRTTDEKLLQFRHMYNYEIIGDFSRSALKPSNPWVEQYYISDEFFLDSEGRIFQKISGRKKYLKFNPIISSLEKLFNYRTCRFRVTRDNLVLAKIGGRIVSLGILQEPLEQINPTD
;
A
#
# COMPACT_ATOMS: atom_id res chain seq x y z
N MET A 1 -28.16 12.96 -8.36
CA MET A 1 -27.88 11.51 -8.25
C MET A 1 -27.87 11.15 -6.79
N THR A 2 -28.78 10.28 -6.35
CA THR A 2 -28.79 9.74 -4.99
C THR A 2 -27.74 8.65 -4.89
N TYR A 3 -26.63 8.96 -4.24
CA TYR A 3 -25.58 7.99 -3.95
C TYR A 3 -26.07 7.02 -2.87
N THR A 4 -26.14 5.74 -3.18
CA THR A 4 -26.37 4.69 -2.19
C THR A 4 -25.03 4.35 -1.51
N PRO A 5 -24.93 4.50 -0.17
CA PRO A 5 -23.70 4.14 0.52
C PRO A 5 -23.38 2.66 0.42
N TYR A 6 -22.09 2.32 0.26
CA TYR A 6 -21.62 0.95 0.41
C TYR A 6 -21.85 0.43 1.84
N GLU A 7 -21.93 -0.86 2.00
CA GLU A 7 -22.15 -1.47 3.32
C GLU A 7 -21.06 -1.08 4.33
N TRP A 8 -19.78 -1.08 3.92
CA TRP A 8 -18.69 -0.66 4.78
C TRP A 8 -18.81 0.82 5.23
N GLN A 9 -19.39 1.71 4.42
CA GLN A 9 -19.63 3.10 4.79
C GLN A 9 -20.70 3.20 5.89
N ASN A 10 -21.73 2.36 5.81
CA ASN A 10 -22.74 2.26 6.87
C ASN A 10 -22.12 1.72 8.17
N ARG A 11 -21.25 0.70 8.08
CA ARG A 11 -20.48 0.21 9.24
C ARG A 11 -19.57 1.28 9.84
N LEU A 12 -18.94 2.13 9.00
CA LEU A 12 -18.14 3.26 9.48
C LEU A 12 -18.96 4.20 10.35
N LEU A 13 -20.19 4.51 9.93
CA LEU A 13 -21.10 5.39 10.70
C LEU A 13 -21.44 4.85 12.10
N THR A 14 -21.43 3.54 12.29
CA THR A 14 -21.70 2.90 13.59
C THR A 14 -20.45 2.69 14.43
N LYS A 15 -19.34 2.31 13.79
CA LYS A 15 -18.07 1.97 14.46
C LYS A 15 -17.24 3.19 14.87
N PHE A 16 -17.38 4.33 14.21
CA PHE A 16 -16.62 5.52 14.55
C PHE A 16 -17.05 6.11 15.90
N LYS A 17 -16.12 6.15 16.87
CA LYS A 17 -16.32 6.65 18.23
C LYS A 17 -15.38 7.84 18.54
N GLY A 18 -15.13 8.69 17.55
CA GLY A 18 -14.33 9.90 17.72
C GLY A 18 -12.88 9.78 17.24
N LYS A 19 -12.31 8.58 17.20
CA LYS A 19 -10.94 8.34 16.71
C LYS A 19 -10.87 7.02 15.97
N GLY A 20 -10.14 6.99 14.81
CA GLY A 20 -9.89 5.75 14.08
C GLY A 20 -9.42 5.94 12.65
N VAL A 21 -9.04 4.83 12.01
CA VAL A 21 -8.55 4.78 10.65
C VAL A 21 -9.44 3.88 9.79
N VAL A 22 -9.78 4.36 8.60
CA VAL A 22 -10.34 3.55 7.52
C VAL A 22 -9.20 3.08 6.62
N LYS A 23 -8.94 1.77 6.63
CA LYS A 23 -8.02 1.11 5.72
C LYS A 23 -8.81 0.61 4.51
N ALA A 24 -8.66 1.27 3.38
CA ALA A 24 -9.40 0.93 2.18
C ALA A 24 -8.62 1.33 0.92
N PHE A 25 -8.76 0.53 -0.14
CA PHE A 25 -8.08 0.78 -1.41
C PHE A 25 -8.48 2.11 -2.05
N PRO A 26 -7.67 2.68 -2.95
CA PRO A 26 -8.08 3.81 -3.77
C PRO A 26 -9.33 3.46 -4.60
N GLY A 27 -10.25 4.40 -4.73
CA GLY A 27 -11.48 4.17 -5.51
C GLY A 27 -12.65 3.56 -4.73
N THR A 28 -12.44 3.09 -3.52
CA THR A 28 -13.48 2.47 -2.67
C THR A 28 -14.48 3.44 -2.05
N GLY A 29 -14.41 4.74 -2.34
CA GLY A 29 -15.32 5.73 -1.78
C GLY A 29 -14.97 6.23 -0.38
N LYS A 30 -13.67 6.21 0.02
CA LYS A 30 -13.19 6.75 1.32
C LYS A 30 -13.66 8.17 1.59
N THR A 31 -13.53 9.04 0.60
CA THR A 31 -13.96 10.44 0.66
C THR A 31 -15.44 10.55 1.01
N TYR A 32 -16.29 9.75 0.33
CA TYR A 32 -17.72 9.73 0.58
C TYR A 32 -18.06 9.18 1.98
N GLY A 33 -17.37 8.15 2.43
CA GLY A 33 -17.51 7.64 3.80
C GLY A 33 -17.25 8.71 4.87
N ALA A 34 -16.21 9.53 4.68
CA ALA A 34 -15.91 10.64 5.56
C ALA A 34 -16.98 11.77 5.48
N ILE A 35 -17.49 12.08 4.28
CA ILE A 35 -18.59 13.01 4.06
C ILE A 35 -19.86 12.56 4.81
N LEU A 36 -20.18 11.28 4.77
CA LEU A 36 -21.32 10.72 5.51
C LEU A 36 -21.14 10.92 7.02
N LEU A 37 -19.94 10.78 7.58
CA LEU A 37 -19.66 11.06 8.99
C LEU A 37 -19.87 12.55 9.33
N ILE A 38 -19.43 13.47 8.46
CA ILE A 38 -19.66 14.91 8.66
C ILE A 38 -21.16 15.19 8.75
N LYS A 39 -21.94 14.65 7.82
CA LYS A 39 -23.40 14.83 7.76
C LYS A 39 -24.11 14.23 8.98
N LYS A 40 -23.77 12.99 9.33
CA LYS A 40 -24.39 12.27 10.45
C LYS A 40 -24.18 12.98 11.78
N ASN A 41 -22.95 13.39 12.06
CA ASN A 41 -22.59 13.98 13.34
C ASN A 41 -22.77 15.51 13.38
N LYS A 42 -23.15 16.13 12.26
CA LYS A 42 -23.40 17.58 12.13
C LYS A 42 -22.24 18.44 12.67
N TYR A 43 -20.99 18.03 12.38
CA TYR A 43 -19.79 18.78 12.82
C TYR A 43 -19.82 20.20 12.25
N LYS A 44 -19.64 21.20 13.12
CA LYS A 44 -19.68 22.63 12.74
C LYS A 44 -18.37 23.08 12.10
N HIS A 45 -17.26 22.60 12.63
CA HIS A 45 -15.93 22.96 12.17
C HIS A 45 -15.16 21.68 11.81
N THR A 46 -14.99 21.43 10.53
CA THR A 46 -14.23 20.27 10.02
C THR A 46 -13.03 20.77 9.22
N ILE A 47 -11.87 20.16 9.49
CA ILE A 47 -10.66 20.36 8.70
C ILE A 47 -10.32 19.04 8.01
N VAL A 48 -10.08 19.09 6.68
CA VAL A 48 -9.57 17.98 5.90
C VAL A 48 -8.12 18.30 5.53
N ALA A 49 -7.21 17.52 6.06
CA ALA A 49 -5.79 17.58 5.77
C ALA A 49 -5.46 16.61 4.62
N VAL A 50 -4.78 17.11 3.58
CA VAL A 50 -4.44 16.33 2.38
C VAL A 50 -2.96 16.49 1.99
N PRO A 51 -2.33 15.49 1.32
CA PRO A 51 -0.91 15.59 0.95
C PRO A 51 -0.62 16.57 -0.20
N THR A 52 -1.55 16.81 -1.12
CA THR A 52 -1.29 17.57 -2.36
C THR A 52 -2.37 18.59 -2.66
N ARG A 53 -2.02 19.64 -3.42
CA ARG A 53 -2.97 20.66 -3.90
C ARG A 53 -4.05 20.05 -4.78
N LYS A 54 -3.70 19.05 -5.61
CA LYS A 54 -4.68 18.38 -6.48
C LYS A 54 -5.75 17.66 -5.67
N LEU A 55 -5.36 16.92 -4.63
CA LEU A 55 -6.31 16.27 -3.72
C LEU A 55 -7.18 17.31 -2.98
N LYS A 56 -6.60 18.48 -2.63
CA LYS A 56 -7.36 19.59 -2.04
C LYS A 56 -8.52 20.01 -2.94
N TYR A 57 -8.26 20.22 -4.24
CA TYR A 57 -9.33 20.61 -5.18
C TYR A 57 -10.36 19.50 -5.37
N GLN A 58 -9.94 18.25 -5.45
CA GLN A 58 -10.87 17.11 -5.54
C GLN A 58 -11.80 17.02 -4.33
N TRP A 59 -11.27 17.21 -3.13
CA TRP A 59 -12.09 17.27 -1.91
C TRP A 59 -13.09 18.42 -1.92
N ILE A 60 -12.65 19.62 -2.34
CA ILE A 60 -13.52 20.79 -2.44
C ILE A 60 -14.68 20.55 -3.41
N GLU A 61 -14.39 19.98 -4.59
CA GLU A 61 -15.42 19.65 -5.58
C GLU A 61 -16.41 18.59 -5.05
N GLU A 62 -15.89 17.57 -4.34
CA GLU A 62 -16.76 16.55 -3.77
C GLU A 62 -17.63 17.10 -2.63
N LEU A 63 -17.10 17.95 -1.77
CA LEU A 63 -17.83 18.62 -0.71
C LEU A 63 -18.94 19.53 -1.27
N LYS A 64 -18.67 20.25 -2.36
CA LYS A 64 -19.68 21.08 -3.06
C LYS A 64 -20.85 20.27 -3.56
N LYS A 65 -20.63 19.09 -4.17
CA LYS A 65 -21.70 18.17 -4.62
C LYS A 65 -22.63 17.75 -3.47
N HIS A 66 -22.11 17.77 -2.25
CA HIS A 66 -22.85 17.39 -1.04
C HIS A 66 -23.34 18.56 -0.20
N ASN A 67 -23.22 19.81 -0.71
CA ASN A 67 -23.61 21.07 -0.03
C ASN A 67 -22.91 21.28 1.32
N LEU A 68 -21.63 20.90 1.42
CA LEU A 68 -20.78 21.08 2.61
C LEU A 68 -19.77 22.20 2.37
N PHE A 69 -20.19 23.45 2.57
CA PHE A 69 -19.38 24.64 2.32
C PHE A 69 -18.57 25.11 3.54
N ASN A 70 -18.84 24.58 4.72
CA ASN A 70 -18.19 24.92 5.99
C ASN A 70 -17.01 24.03 6.36
N VAL A 71 -16.54 23.20 5.41
CA VAL A 71 -15.37 22.30 5.59
C VAL A 71 -14.13 22.97 5.02
N VAL A 72 -13.10 23.14 5.84
CA VAL A 72 -11.81 23.67 5.41
C VAL A 72 -10.94 22.51 4.88
N VAL A 73 -10.50 22.61 3.64
CA VAL A 73 -9.57 21.63 3.05
C VAL A 73 -8.20 22.28 2.87
N GLU A 74 -7.16 21.70 3.46
CA GLU A 74 -5.82 22.27 3.32
C GLU A 74 -4.72 21.19 3.25
N THR A 75 -3.58 21.56 2.66
CA THR A 75 -2.47 20.64 2.49
C THR A 75 -1.66 20.46 3.78
N PHE A 76 -1.06 19.26 3.97
CA PHE A 76 -0.16 18.99 5.10
C PHE A 76 0.91 20.07 5.24
N HIS A 77 1.46 20.54 4.10
CA HIS A 77 2.49 21.58 4.09
C HIS A 77 2.03 22.88 4.74
N ILE A 78 0.81 23.31 4.49
CA ILE A 78 0.26 24.54 5.10
C ILE A 78 -0.08 24.31 6.57
N LEU A 79 -0.75 23.20 6.88
CA LEU A 79 -1.19 22.87 8.24
C LEU A 79 -0.01 22.60 9.20
N SER A 80 1.15 22.24 8.66
CA SER A 80 2.38 22.03 9.46
C SER A 80 3.20 23.29 9.70
N LYS A 81 2.81 24.44 9.13
CA LYS A 81 3.48 25.72 9.38
C LYS A 81 3.04 26.32 10.71
N GLU A 82 3.93 27.11 11.32
CA GLU A 82 3.70 27.80 12.59
C GLU A 82 2.44 28.70 12.56
N LYS A 83 2.19 29.38 11.44
CA LYS A 83 0.97 30.18 11.24
C LYS A 83 -0.33 29.43 11.34
N SER A 84 -0.30 28.09 11.29
CA SER A 84 -1.46 27.22 11.50
C SER A 84 -1.58 26.74 12.95
N SER A 85 -0.69 27.19 13.83
CA SER A 85 -0.76 26.87 15.25
C SER A 85 -2.00 27.49 15.90
N GLY A 86 -2.67 26.72 16.76
CA GLY A 86 -3.87 27.17 17.45
C GLY A 86 -5.18 27.01 16.68
N LEU A 87 -5.16 26.43 15.48
CA LEU A 87 -6.39 26.05 14.77
C LEU A 87 -7.22 25.08 15.62
N LYS A 88 -8.55 25.27 15.62
CA LYS A 88 -9.49 24.41 16.36
C LYS A 88 -10.54 23.85 15.42
N CYS A 89 -10.87 22.57 15.59
CA CYS A 89 -11.96 21.94 14.86
C CYS A 89 -12.67 20.87 15.72
N ASP A 90 -13.90 20.54 15.34
CA ASP A 90 -14.63 19.44 15.95
C ASP A 90 -14.18 18.10 15.35
N PHE A 91 -13.81 18.12 14.07
CA PHE A 91 -13.43 16.94 13.33
C PHE A 91 -12.25 17.20 12.40
N LEU A 92 -11.18 16.44 12.58
CA LEU A 92 -10.02 16.43 11.71
C LEU A 92 -10.03 15.16 10.85
N ILE A 93 -10.04 15.30 9.53
CA ILE A 93 -9.88 14.20 8.59
C ILE A 93 -8.48 14.29 8.00
N VAL A 94 -7.72 13.20 8.04
CA VAL A 94 -6.37 13.13 7.49
C VAL A 94 -6.36 12.12 6.34
N ASP A 95 -6.45 12.61 5.12
CA ASP A 95 -6.43 11.77 3.93
C ASP A 95 -4.99 11.35 3.58
N GLU A 96 -4.80 10.09 3.17
CA GLU A 96 -3.49 9.46 3.03
C GLU A 96 -2.62 9.62 4.29
N CYS A 97 -3.19 9.30 5.45
CA CYS A 97 -2.59 9.57 6.76
C CYS A 97 -1.20 8.95 6.95
N HIS A 98 -0.85 7.87 6.24
CA HIS A 98 0.50 7.30 6.22
C HIS A 98 1.58 8.28 5.72
N ARG A 99 1.22 9.35 5.01
CA ARG A 99 2.14 10.39 4.51
C ARG A 99 2.31 11.55 5.48
N SER A 100 1.39 11.73 6.42
CA SER A 100 1.39 12.85 7.37
C SER A 100 2.43 12.72 8.49
N ILE A 101 3.05 11.54 8.64
CA ILE A 101 3.95 11.20 9.74
C ILE A 101 5.41 11.65 9.56
N SER A 102 5.78 12.18 8.39
CA SER A 102 7.14 12.70 8.20
C SER A 102 7.47 13.78 9.25
N PRO A 103 8.75 13.96 9.64
CA PRO A 103 9.13 14.93 10.67
C PRO A 103 8.60 16.35 10.46
N VAL A 104 8.38 16.74 9.18
CA VAL A 104 7.82 18.03 8.81
C VAL A 104 6.29 18.03 8.96
N PHE A 105 5.61 17.03 8.42
CA PHE A 105 4.14 17.04 8.34
C PHE A 105 3.45 16.66 9.65
N ARG A 106 4.06 15.84 10.49
CA ARG A 106 3.48 15.48 11.80
C ARG A 106 3.21 16.66 12.71
N ARG A 107 3.81 17.86 12.45
CA ARG A 107 3.51 19.09 13.18
C ARG A 107 2.06 19.53 13.05
N LEU A 108 1.32 19.09 11.99
CA LEU A 108 -0.11 19.38 11.85
C LEU A 108 -0.92 18.90 13.06
N TYR A 109 -0.53 17.77 13.68
CA TYR A 109 -1.21 17.22 14.84
C TYR A 109 -0.96 18.04 16.14
N GLN A 110 0.11 18.82 16.17
CA GLN A 110 0.42 19.76 17.24
C GLN A 110 -0.22 21.13 17.01
N ASN A 111 -0.34 21.54 15.74
CA ASN A 111 -0.86 22.84 15.36
C ASN A 111 -2.39 22.91 15.44
N ILE A 112 -3.08 21.78 15.33
CA ILE A 112 -4.54 21.70 15.28
C ILE A 112 -5.07 21.03 16.54
N SER A 113 -5.94 21.73 17.28
CA SER A 113 -6.71 21.15 18.38
C SER A 113 -8.02 20.57 17.80
N TYR A 114 -8.24 19.28 17.95
CA TYR A 114 -9.39 18.57 17.42
C TYR A 114 -10.06 17.70 18.49
N LYS A 115 -11.41 17.55 18.41
CA LYS A 115 -12.16 16.67 19.30
C LYS A 115 -12.22 15.24 18.74
N ASN A 116 -12.34 15.11 17.43
CA ASN A 116 -12.45 13.83 16.73
C ASN A 116 -11.44 13.79 15.57
N ILE A 117 -10.93 12.60 15.24
CA ILE A 117 -9.99 12.42 14.14
C ILE A 117 -10.28 11.14 13.35
N LEU A 118 -10.26 11.24 12.03
CA LEU A 118 -10.38 10.12 11.11
C LEU A 118 -9.19 10.10 10.16
N GLY A 119 -8.41 9.02 10.20
CA GLY A 119 -7.40 8.73 9.18
C GLY A 119 -8.00 7.94 8.02
N LEU A 120 -7.65 8.31 6.79
CA LEU A 120 -7.99 7.57 5.58
C LEU A 120 -6.70 7.11 4.93
N SER A 121 -6.55 5.82 4.65
CA SER A 121 -5.36 5.29 3.97
C SER A 121 -5.61 3.90 3.41
N ALA A 122 -4.94 3.55 2.30
CA ALA A 122 -4.85 2.15 1.86
C ALA A 122 -3.82 1.37 2.68
N THR A 123 -2.78 2.05 3.18
CA THR A 123 -1.62 1.45 3.85
C THR A 123 -1.25 2.23 5.10
N PRO A 124 -2.12 2.27 6.12
CA PRO A 124 -1.76 2.91 7.38
C PRO A 124 -0.57 2.18 8.01
N ASN A 125 0.36 2.94 8.57
CA ASN A 125 1.52 2.41 9.30
C ASN A 125 1.37 2.70 10.80
N ASN A 126 2.18 2.04 11.63
CA ASN A 126 2.09 2.17 13.09
C ASN A 126 2.14 3.63 13.55
N GLU A 127 3.04 4.45 12.98
CA GLU A 127 3.14 5.86 13.36
C GLU A 127 1.87 6.66 13.02
N SER A 128 1.18 6.35 11.90
CA SER A 128 -0.09 7.00 11.57
C SER A 128 -1.24 6.54 12.50
N LEU A 129 -1.17 5.31 12.99
CA LEU A 129 -2.13 4.79 13.96
C LEU A 129 -1.97 5.47 15.33
N ASP A 130 -0.74 5.80 15.74
CA ASP A 130 -0.48 6.54 16.99
C ASP A 130 -1.25 7.87 17.02
N PHE A 131 -1.32 8.57 15.88
CA PHE A 131 -2.04 9.84 15.76
C PHE A 131 -3.53 9.67 15.49
N CYS A 132 -3.90 8.84 14.51
CA CYS A 132 -5.28 8.74 14.03
C CYS A 132 -6.12 7.67 14.73
N GLY A 133 -5.50 6.79 15.54
CA GLY A 133 -6.15 5.66 16.22
C GLY A 133 -6.10 4.37 15.42
N ASP A 134 -6.68 3.32 15.98
CA ASP A 134 -6.69 1.98 15.40
C ASP A 134 -7.47 1.91 14.09
N VAL A 135 -7.23 0.87 13.30
CA VAL A 135 -8.04 0.56 12.12
C VAL A 135 -9.42 0.09 12.58
N ILE A 136 -10.43 0.92 12.39
CA ILE A 136 -11.83 0.64 12.77
C ILE A 136 -12.63 0.01 11.63
N ILE A 137 -12.22 0.28 10.37
CA ILE A 137 -12.78 -0.30 9.16
C ILE A 137 -11.63 -0.73 8.25
N GLU A 138 -11.64 -1.98 7.84
CA GLU A 138 -10.83 -2.50 6.75
C GLU A 138 -11.78 -2.93 5.63
N VAL A 139 -11.55 -2.41 4.42
CA VAL A 139 -12.41 -2.65 3.25
C VAL A 139 -11.64 -3.52 2.26
N SER A 140 -12.13 -4.74 2.00
CA SER A 140 -11.61 -5.59 0.95
C SER A 140 -11.99 -5.07 -0.45
N MET A 141 -11.34 -5.57 -1.49
CA MET A 141 -11.71 -5.23 -2.88
C MET A 141 -13.09 -5.76 -3.24
N GLU A 142 -13.42 -6.97 -2.78
CA GLU A 142 -14.72 -7.60 -2.98
C GLU A 142 -15.84 -6.77 -2.36
N GLU A 143 -15.65 -6.33 -1.11
CA GLU A 143 -16.62 -5.50 -0.40
C GLU A 143 -16.81 -4.12 -1.05
N ALA A 144 -15.79 -3.59 -1.69
CA ALA A 144 -15.86 -2.34 -2.42
C ALA A 144 -16.48 -2.48 -3.82
N GLN A 145 -16.91 -3.68 -4.20
CA GLN A 145 -17.42 -4.01 -5.55
C GLN A 145 -16.46 -3.56 -6.66
N ILE A 146 -15.17 -3.69 -6.37
CA ILE A 146 -14.13 -3.37 -7.33
C ILE A 146 -14.01 -4.55 -8.28
N SER A 147 -14.02 -4.29 -9.58
CA SER A 147 -13.96 -5.28 -10.66
C SER A 147 -12.78 -6.24 -10.48
N ASN A 148 -12.97 -7.48 -10.92
CA ASN A 148 -11.93 -8.49 -10.96
C ASN A 148 -10.83 -8.05 -11.92
N PHE A 149 -9.66 -7.69 -11.41
CA PHE A 149 -8.48 -7.48 -12.22
C PHE A 149 -7.48 -8.62 -12.01
N LYS A 150 -6.65 -8.86 -13.00
CA LYS A 150 -5.59 -9.85 -12.93
C LYS A 150 -4.22 -9.18 -13.00
N ILE A 151 -3.31 -9.60 -12.12
CA ILE A 151 -1.94 -9.10 -12.11
C ILE A 151 -1.00 -10.10 -12.76
N TYR A 152 -0.21 -9.62 -13.71
CA TYR A 152 0.82 -10.39 -14.39
C TYR A 152 2.20 -9.88 -13.97
N PHE A 153 2.94 -10.69 -13.22
CA PHE A 153 4.32 -10.38 -12.86
C PHE A 153 5.26 -10.91 -13.93
N HIS A 154 5.88 -10.02 -14.69
CA HIS A 154 6.81 -10.36 -15.76
C HIS A 154 8.26 -10.32 -15.26
N ALA A 155 8.96 -11.45 -15.36
CA ALA A 155 10.39 -11.50 -15.12
C ALA A 155 11.15 -10.87 -16.29
N ILE A 156 12.06 -9.95 -15.98
CA ILE A 156 13.00 -9.38 -16.94
C ILE A 156 14.43 -9.58 -16.44
N ASP A 157 15.39 -9.66 -17.37
CA ASP A 157 16.80 -9.78 -17.05
C ASP A 157 17.52 -8.44 -17.10
N LEU A 158 18.47 -8.26 -16.19
CA LEU A 158 19.52 -7.27 -16.37
C LEU A 158 20.52 -7.80 -17.41
N SER A 159 21.05 -6.92 -18.27
CA SER A 159 22.20 -7.24 -19.09
C SER A 159 23.41 -7.63 -18.23
N LEU A 160 24.39 -8.31 -18.79
CA LEU A 160 25.60 -8.71 -18.04
C LEU A 160 26.29 -7.52 -17.37
N VAL A 161 26.35 -6.38 -18.07
CA VAL A 161 26.96 -5.15 -17.55
C VAL A 161 26.14 -4.58 -16.39
N GLU A 162 24.81 -4.51 -16.54
CA GLU A 162 23.92 -4.04 -15.49
C GLU A 162 23.97 -4.96 -14.27
N LYS A 163 24.00 -6.27 -14.47
CA LYS A 163 24.09 -7.25 -13.40
C LYS A 163 25.39 -7.13 -12.62
N SER A 164 26.53 -6.99 -13.32
CA SER A 164 27.82 -6.78 -12.67
C SER A 164 27.83 -5.52 -11.79
N LYS A 165 27.34 -4.39 -12.31
CA LYS A 165 27.21 -3.15 -11.53
C LYS A 165 26.23 -3.28 -10.36
N TYR A 166 25.14 -4.00 -10.54
CA TYR A 166 24.18 -4.25 -9.46
C TYR A 166 24.82 -5.03 -8.31
N ASP A 167 25.61 -6.05 -8.62
CA ASP A 167 26.30 -6.87 -7.63
C ASP A 167 27.41 -6.07 -6.91
N GLU A 168 28.16 -5.24 -7.64
CA GLU A 168 29.16 -4.31 -7.09
C GLU A 168 28.51 -3.34 -6.07
N TYR A 169 27.40 -2.70 -6.44
CA TYR A 169 26.67 -1.83 -5.52
C TYR A 169 26.12 -2.59 -4.30
N THR A 170 25.65 -3.81 -4.50
CA THR A 170 25.13 -4.66 -3.43
C THR A 170 26.20 -5.02 -2.42
N LEU A 171 27.38 -5.41 -2.86
CA LEU A 171 28.54 -5.67 -2.01
C LEU A 171 28.99 -4.41 -1.26
N SER A 172 29.07 -3.29 -1.96
CA SER A 172 29.44 -2.01 -1.35
C SER A 172 28.44 -1.58 -0.27
N ILE A 173 27.13 -1.69 -0.52
CA ILE A 173 26.08 -1.43 0.46
C ILE A 173 26.28 -2.31 1.70
N GLY A 174 26.55 -3.60 1.53
CA GLY A 174 26.82 -4.52 2.65
C GLY A 174 28.01 -4.07 3.49
N ARG A 175 29.13 -3.65 2.85
CA ARG A 175 30.32 -3.12 3.54
C ARG A 175 30.00 -1.83 4.33
N TYR A 176 29.26 -0.89 3.75
CA TYR A 176 28.88 0.35 4.43
C TYR A 176 27.90 0.12 5.58
N LEU A 177 26.96 -0.81 5.47
CA LEU A 177 26.09 -1.24 6.57
C LEU A 177 26.90 -1.84 7.73
N GLY A 178 27.89 -2.68 7.42
CA GLY A 178 28.82 -3.23 8.43
C GLY A 178 29.64 -2.14 9.13
N LYS A 179 30.13 -1.12 8.39
CA LYS A 179 30.82 0.04 8.96
C LYS A 179 29.93 0.85 9.90
N LEU A 180 28.67 1.12 9.52
CA LEU A 180 27.73 1.91 10.33
C LEU A 180 27.48 1.30 11.71
N LYS A 181 27.52 -0.04 11.83
CA LYS A 181 27.35 -0.73 13.13
C LYS A 181 28.50 -0.49 14.10
N ARG A 182 29.69 -0.14 13.59
CA ARG A 182 30.94 -0.01 14.37
C ARG A 182 31.38 1.44 14.63
N LEU A 183 30.72 2.43 14.01
CA LEU A 183 31.12 3.84 14.08
C LEU A 183 30.42 4.56 15.25
N SER A 184 31.12 5.57 15.84
CA SER A 184 30.53 6.54 16.74
C SER A 184 29.51 7.44 16.02
N ASN A 185 28.60 8.06 16.77
CA ASN A 185 27.49 8.85 16.20
C ASN A 185 27.96 9.99 15.30
N GLU A 186 29.09 10.64 15.62
CA GLU A 186 29.65 11.74 14.82
C GLU A 186 30.13 11.31 13.43
N LYS A 187 30.72 10.11 13.30
CA LYS A 187 31.24 9.60 12.03
C LYS A 187 30.14 8.92 11.15
N LYS A 188 28.97 8.64 11.73
CA LYS A 188 27.86 7.98 11.02
C LYS A 188 27.28 8.82 9.88
N ALA A 189 27.23 10.17 10.00
CA ALA A 189 26.57 11.03 9.01
C ALA A 189 27.19 10.93 7.62
N LYS A 190 28.52 10.98 7.49
CA LYS A 190 29.23 10.85 6.21
C LYS A 190 29.03 9.47 5.59
N THR A 191 29.13 8.42 6.43
CA THR A 191 28.96 7.02 6.01
C THR A 191 27.53 6.78 5.53
N ARG A 192 26.51 7.39 6.17
CA ARG A 192 25.11 7.32 5.78
C ARG A 192 24.87 7.96 4.43
N LYS A 193 25.42 9.15 4.16
CA LYS A 193 25.31 9.80 2.84
C LYS A 193 25.87 8.92 1.70
N MET A 194 27.02 8.27 1.95
CA MET A 194 27.60 7.34 0.95
C MET A 194 26.71 6.11 0.74
N LEU A 195 26.18 5.53 1.81
CA LEU A 195 25.24 4.41 1.74
C LEU A 195 23.97 4.78 0.97
N ASP A 196 23.38 5.93 1.25
CA ASP A 196 22.17 6.40 0.57
C ASP A 196 22.43 6.62 -0.93
N SER A 197 23.60 7.17 -1.28
CA SER A 197 24.03 7.32 -2.67
C SER A 197 24.16 5.97 -3.39
N LEU A 198 24.75 4.97 -2.76
CA LEU A 198 24.88 3.62 -3.34
C LEU A 198 23.54 2.92 -3.51
N ILE A 199 22.66 3.05 -2.52
CA ILE A 199 21.28 2.54 -2.59
C ILE A 199 20.54 3.20 -3.74
N PHE A 200 20.67 4.52 -3.91
CA PHE A 200 20.06 5.26 -5.01
C PHE A 200 20.60 4.80 -6.38
N LYS A 201 21.93 4.65 -6.53
CA LYS A 201 22.55 4.19 -7.77
C LYS A 201 22.09 2.77 -8.15
N ARG A 202 22.08 1.85 -7.18
CA ARG A 202 21.58 0.48 -7.40
C ARG A 202 20.11 0.46 -7.82
N ARG A 203 19.28 1.24 -7.17
CA ARG A 203 17.85 1.36 -7.49
C ARG A 203 17.62 1.97 -8.87
N SER A 204 18.36 3.03 -9.21
CA SER A 204 18.28 3.68 -10.53
C SER A 204 18.67 2.74 -11.66
N LEU A 205 19.69 1.92 -11.46
CA LEU A 205 20.12 0.91 -12.43
C LEU A 205 19.00 -0.10 -12.71
N VAL A 206 18.32 -0.58 -11.68
CA VAL A 206 17.20 -1.51 -11.84
C VAL A 206 16.01 -0.83 -12.53
N TYR A 207 15.70 0.43 -12.20
CA TYR A 207 14.60 1.15 -12.84
C TYR A 207 14.85 1.43 -14.32
N LEU A 208 16.10 1.67 -14.70
CA LEU A 208 16.50 2.00 -16.08
C LEU A 208 16.94 0.78 -16.90
N ALA A 209 16.81 -0.44 -16.36
CA ALA A 209 17.21 -1.65 -17.06
C ALA A 209 16.67 -1.66 -18.50
N ASP A 210 17.58 -1.86 -19.47
CA ASP A 210 17.28 -1.73 -20.90
C ASP A 210 16.24 -2.74 -21.38
N SER A 211 16.18 -3.92 -20.78
CA SER A 211 15.19 -4.97 -21.07
C SER A 211 13.74 -4.59 -20.77
N ARG A 212 13.51 -3.59 -19.93
CA ARG A 212 12.15 -3.11 -19.62
C ARG A 212 11.45 -2.47 -20.82
N ILE A 213 12.22 -1.78 -21.66
CA ILE A 213 11.67 -1.03 -22.79
C ILE A 213 11.06 -1.96 -23.85
N PRO A 214 11.80 -2.95 -24.42
CA PRO A 214 11.21 -3.86 -25.38
C PRO A 214 10.02 -4.65 -24.80
N LYS A 215 10.08 -5.01 -23.51
CA LYS A 215 8.96 -5.71 -22.87
C LYS A 215 7.72 -4.82 -22.71
N ALA A 216 7.90 -3.55 -22.36
CA ALA A 216 6.79 -2.60 -22.28
C ALA A 216 6.17 -2.33 -23.66
N VAL A 217 6.98 -2.23 -24.71
CA VAL A 217 6.50 -2.07 -26.10
C VAL A 217 5.73 -3.32 -26.56
N ASP A 218 6.23 -4.53 -26.31
CA ASP A 218 5.54 -5.79 -26.60
C ASP A 218 4.15 -5.86 -25.89
N LEU A 219 4.10 -5.45 -24.63
CA LEU A 219 2.84 -5.42 -23.89
C LEU A 219 1.87 -4.36 -24.40
N LEU A 220 2.36 -3.18 -24.81
CA LEU A 220 1.52 -2.15 -25.44
C LEU A 220 0.91 -2.65 -26.72
N GLU A 221 1.69 -3.31 -27.57
CA GLU A 221 1.20 -3.86 -28.85
C GLU A 221 0.14 -4.97 -28.64
N LYS A 222 0.38 -5.85 -27.66
CA LYS A 222 -0.58 -6.92 -27.31
C LYS A 222 -1.89 -6.40 -26.73
N ASN A 223 -1.90 -5.21 -26.17
CA ASN A 223 -3.07 -4.59 -25.55
C ASN A 223 -3.57 -3.35 -26.30
N LYS A 224 -3.25 -3.20 -27.60
CA LYS A 224 -3.62 -2.02 -28.41
C LYS A 224 -5.11 -1.74 -28.48
N ASP A 225 -5.93 -2.76 -28.28
CA ASP A 225 -7.39 -2.67 -28.28
C ASP A 225 -7.99 -2.24 -26.94
N LYS A 226 -7.14 -2.06 -25.90
CA LYS A 226 -7.55 -1.64 -24.56
C LYS A 226 -6.96 -0.25 -24.24
N PRO A 227 -7.74 0.67 -23.64
CA PRO A 227 -7.17 1.90 -23.09
C PRO A 227 -6.05 1.58 -22.11
N THR A 228 -4.82 1.92 -22.47
CA THR A 228 -3.62 1.49 -21.74
C THR A 228 -2.88 2.64 -21.10
N LEU A 229 -2.62 2.53 -19.78
CA LEU A 229 -1.75 3.46 -19.04
C LEU A 229 -0.41 2.79 -18.74
N VAL A 230 0.68 3.45 -19.16
CA VAL A 230 2.05 3.00 -18.85
C VAL A 230 2.65 3.87 -17.77
N ILE A 231 3.18 3.26 -16.70
CA ILE A 231 3.81 3.99 -15.59
C ILE A 231 5.30 3.71 -15.55
N CYS A 232 6.09 4.78 -15.67
CA CYS A 232 7.55 4.79 -15.53
C CYS A 232 7.98 5.58 -14.29
N LYS A 233 9.18 5.28 -13.76
CA LYS A 233 9.81 6.03 -12.67
C LYS A 233 10.76 7.13 -13.15
N ARG A 234 11.14 7.11 -14.41
CA ARG A 234 12.11 8.03 -15.00
C ARG A 234 11.63 8.56 -16.34
N ILE A 235 11.83 9.84 -16.58
CA ILE A 235 11.46 10.52 -17.84
C ILE A 235 12.21 9.91 -19.02
N GLU A 236 13.50 9.62 -18.86
CA GLU A 236 14.32 8.94 -19.88
C GLU A 236 13.68 7.63 -20.36
N GLN A 237 13.19 6.81 -19.44
CA GLN A 237 12.53 5.53 -19.77
C GLN A 237 11.23 5.76 -20.53
N ALA A 238 10.41 6.70 -20.07
CA ALA A 238 9.16 7.05 -20.74
C ALA A 238 9.41 7.53 -22.17
N ASN A 239 10.39 8.43 -22.37
CA ASN A 239 10.74 8.94 -23.68
C ASN A 239 11.28 7.86 -24.64
N LYS A 240 12.05 6.87 -24.11
CA LYS A 240 12.52 5.73 -24.93
C LYS A 240 11.35 4.85 -25.40
N ILE A 241 10.33 4.65 -24.58
CA ILE A 241 9.13 3.91 -24.95
C ILE A 241 8.32 4.72 -25.96
N ALA A 242 8.08 6.00 -25.69
CA ALA A 242 7.36 6.91 -26.60
C ALA A 242 7.97 6.96 -27.99
N LYS A 243 9.31 7.08 -28.08
CA LYS A 243 10.04 7.07 -29.37
C LYS A 243 9.78 5.80 -30.19
N ARG A 244 9.53 4.66 -29.54
CA ARG A 244 9.29 3.37 -30.22
C ARG A 244 7.82 3.15 -30.57
N THR A 245 6.90 3.75 -29.82
CA THR A 245 5.46 3.48 -29.94
C THR A 245 4.67 4.62 -30.54
N GLY A 246 5.21 5.85 -30.56
CA GLY A 246 4.50 7.04 -30.97
C GLY A 246 3.51 7.58 -29.94
N TYR A 247 3.30 6.93 -28.80
CA TYR A 247 2.37 7.39 -27.79
C TYR A 247 2.92 8.56 -26.99
N PRO A 248 2.07 9.52 -26.57
CA PRO A 248 2.50 10.71 -25.84
C PRO A 248 2.97 10.37 -24.42
N VAL A 249 3.83 11.25 -23.89
CA VAL A 249 4.37 11.19 -22.53
C VAL A 249 3.81 12.32 -21.69
N TYR A 250 3.38 12.01 -20.48
CA TYR A 250 2.97 12.98 -19.47
C TYR A 250 3.89 12.94 -18.25
N HIS A 251 4.53 14.07 -17.92
CA HIS A 251 5.38 14.19 -16.74
C HIS A 251 5.44 15.63 -16.20
N SER A 252 5.95 15.80 -14.96
CA SER A 252 5.94 17.09 -14.26
C SER A 252 6.79 18.20 -14.87
N GLU A 253 7.86 17.86 -15.60
CA GLU A 253 8.75 18.84 -16.22
C GLU A 253 8.18 19.42 -17.52
N SER A 254 7.30 18.68 -18.20
CA SER A 254 6.60 19.09 -19.41
C SER A 254 5.22 18.41 -19.44
N PRO A 255 4.23 18.96 -18.70
CA PRO A 255 2.89 18.38 -18.67
C PRO A 255 2.18 18.62 -20.01
N ASP A 256 1.90 17.55 -20.75
CA ASP A 256 1.06 17.60 -21.95
C ASP A 256 -0.41 17.41 -21.55
N GLU A 257 -1.05 18.49 -21.14
CA GLU A 257 -2.45 18.49 -20.71
C GLU A 257 -3.40 18.08 -21.87
N LYS A 258 -3.03 18.35 -23.13
CA LYS A 258 -3.81 17.94 -24.30
C LYS A 258 -3.77 16.43 -24.48
N ALA A 259 -2.60 15.81 -24.35
CA ALA A 259 -2.47 14.36 -24.39
C ALA A 259 -3.23 13.70 -23.23
N LEU A 260 -3.17 14.29 -22.03
CA LEU A 260 -3.90 13.82 -20.88
C LEU A 260 -5.41 13.85 -21.10
N LEU A 261 -5.96 14.98 -21.62
CA LEU A 261 -7.37 15.12 -21.94
C LEU A 261 -7.81 14.16 -23.07
N ASN A 262 -6.99 14.00 -24.11
CA ASN A 262 -7.27 13.07 -25.19
C ASN A 262 -7.32 11.61 -24.66
N PHE A 263 -6.45 11.24 -23.76
CA PHE A 263 -6.50 9.92 -23.14
C PHE A 263 -7.71 9.78 -22.22
N GLN A 264 -8.09 10.83 -21.47
CA GLN A 264 -9.30 10.82 -20.64
C GLN A 264 -10.59 10.64 -21.45
N ASN A 265 -10.63 11.21 -22.64
CA ASN A 265 -11.80 11.18 -23.53
C ASN A 265 -11.76 10.01 -24.54
N ASP A 266 -10.88 9.03 -24.36
CA ASP A 266 -10.69 7.87 -25.24
C ASP A 266 -10.31 8.21 -26.71
N ASN A 267 -9.77 9.41 -26.93
CA ASN A 267 -9.29 9.85 -28.26
C ASN A 267 -7.93 9.24 -28.64
N ILE A 268 -7.17 8.75 -27.66
CA ILE A 268 -5.92 8.01 -27.87
C ILE A 268 -5.92 6.73 -27.02
N PRO A 269 -5.38 5.62 -27.55
CA PRO A 269 -5.49 4.31 -26.89
C PRO A 269 -4.50 4.15 -25.73
N ALA A 270 -3.40 4.92 -25.71
CA ALA A 270 -2.40 4.77 -24.65
C ALA A 270 -1.76 6.09 -24.24
N LEU A 271 -1.36 6.18 -22.97
CA LEU A 271 -0.60 7.28 -22.39
C LEU A 271 0.55 6.74 -21.56
N ILE A 272 1.74 7.29 -21.76
CA ILE A 272 2.92 6.98 -20.96
C ILE A 272 3.09 8.06 -19.89
N SER A 273 3.25 7.67 -18.63
CA SER A 273 3.33 8.61 -17.51
C SER A 273 4.54 8.37 -16.62
N VAL A 274 5.08 9.45 -16.07
CA VAL A 274 6.14 9.40 -15.07
C VAL A 274 5.63 9.92 -13.74
N GLY A 275 5.38 8.99 -12.81
CA GLY A 275 5.09 9.27 -11.40
C GLY A 275 3.82 10.06 -11.08
N MET A 276 3.50 11.09 -11.83
CA MET A 276 2.44 12.07 -11.50
C MET A 276 1.01 11.52 -11.54
N LEU A 277 0.72 10.56 -12.42
CA LEU A 277 -0.63 9.99 -12.51
C LEU A 277 -0.95 9.06 -11.33
N ALA A 278 0.05 8.70 -10.53
CA ALA A 278 -0.18 7.94 -9.30
C ALA A 278 -0.94 8.74 -8.22
N GLU A 279 -1.01 10.09 -8.35
CA GLU A 279 -1.66 10.95 -7.37
C GLU A 279 -2.80 11.78 -8.01
N GLY A 280 -4.06 11.39 -7.74
CA GLY A 280 -5.24 12.21 -8.09
C GLY A 280 -5.68 12.20 -9.56
N TYR A 281 -5.26 11.25 -10.37
CA TYR A 281 -5.79 11.02 -11.71
C TYR A 281 -7.02 10.12 -11.65
N ASP A 282 -8.12 10.54 -12.27
CA ASP A 282 -9.39 9.83 -12.28
C ASP A 282 -9.84 9.58 -13.72
N LYS A 283 -9.26 8.57 -14.38
CA LYS A 283 -9.83 8.00 -15.60
C LYS A 283 -10.60 6.75 -15.24
N ARG A 284 -11.84 6.67 -15.67
CA ARG A 284 -12.62 5.44 -15.72
C ARG A 284 -12.26 4.71 -17.03
N ASN A 285 -12.33 3.39 -17.05
CA ASN A 285 -12.09 2.55 -18.22
C ASN A 285 -10.61 2.39 -18.67
N ILE A 286 -9.67 2.26 -17.74
CA ILE A 286 -8.32 1.79 -18.08
C ILE A 286 -8.37 0.25 -18.19
N GLY A 287 -8.37 -0.30 -19.39
CA GLY A 287 -8.41 -1.76 -19.62
C GLY A 287 -7.06 -2.45 -19.38
N CYS A 288 -5.95 -1.71 -19.49
CA CYS A 288 -4.61 -2.25 -19.24
C CYS A 288 -3.73 -1.24 -18.49
N LEU A 289 -3.00 -1.72 -17.48
CA LEU A 289 -1.99 -0.94 -16.75
C LEU A 289 -0.63 -1.64 -16.86
N ILE A 290 0.37 -0.95 -17.41
CA ILE A 290 1.74 -1.48 -17.51
C ILE A 290 2.63 -0.70 -16.56
N ILE A 291 3.11 -1.35 -15.51
CA ILE A 291 4.05 -0.79 -14.54
C ILE A 291 5.45 -1.20 -14.96
N VAL A 292 6.14 -0.32 -15.67
CA VAL A 292 7.47 -0.58 -16.25
C VAL A 292 8.53 -0.59 -15.16
N SER A 293 8.45 0.36 -14.22
CA SER A 293 9.32 0.44 -13.06
C SER A 293 8.54 1.01 -11.87
N THR A 294 8.76 0.45 -10.68
CA THR A 294 8.01 0.84 -9.48
C THR A 294 8.91 0.94 -8.25
N ALA A 295 8.52 1.79 -7.30
CA ALA A 295 9.14 1.78 -5.98
C ALA A 295 8.67 0.55 -5.19
N ILE A 296 9.60 -0.02 -4.40
CA ILE A 296 9.34 -1.20 -3.56
C ILE A 296 8.50 -0.82 -2.31
N THR A 297 7.74 0.25 -2.38
CA THR A 297 6.85 0.64 -1.28
C THR A 297 5.46 0.13 -1.56
N GLU A 298 4.88 -0.56 -0.62
CA GLU A 298 3.51 -1.08 -0.66
C GLU A 298 2.51 0.01 -1.06
N ALA A 299 2.63 1.21 -0.49
CA ALA A 299 1.75 2.34 -0.78
C ALA A 299 1.73 2.72 -2.26
N TYR A 300 2.90 2.75 -2.92
CA TYR A 300 2.97 3.08 -4.33
C TYR A 300 2.36 1.98 -5.21
N HIS A 301 2.62 0.73 -4.87
CA HIS A 301 2.07 -0.43 -5.58
C HIS A 301 0.54 -0.44 -5.52
N ILE A 302 -0.04 -0.30 -4.35
CA ILE A 302 -1.49 -0.24 -4.15
C ILE A 302 -2.12 0.97 -4.85
N GLN A 303 -1.49 2.16 -4.78
CA GLN A 303 -1.98 3.34 -5.49
C GLN A 303 -1.96 3.17 -7.01
N SER A 304 -0.91 2.53 -7.56
CA SER A 304 -0.82 2.26 -8.99
C SER A 304 -1.89 1.29 -9.45
N ILE A 305 -2.11 0.20 -8.71
CA ILE A 305 -3.18 -0.77 -8.97
C ILE A 305 -4.56 -0.11 -8.82
N GLY A 306 -4.76 0.67 -7.76
CA GLY A 306 -6.03 1.36 -7.50
C GLY A 306 -6.48 2.31 -8.61
N ARG A 307 -5.57 2.73 -9.52
CA ARG A 307 -5.94 3.50 -10.72
C ARG A 307 -6.62 2.65 -11.77
N ALA A 308 -6.14 1.41 -11.98
CA ALA A 308 -6.75 0.47 -12.90
C ALA A 308 -8.09 -0.07 -12.39
N VAL A 309 -8.28 -0.10 -11.09
CA VAL A 309 -9.41 -0.75 -10.39
C VAL A 309 -10.75 0.00 -10.48
N ARG A 310 -10.81 1.20 -11.04
CA ARG A 310 -12.07 1.93 -11.24
C ARG A 310 -12.86 1.49 -12.48
N LEU A 311 -12.63 0.27 -12.95
CA LEU A 311 -13.19 -0.26 -14.18
C LEU A 311 -14.46 -1.07 -13.93
N PRO A 312 -15.46 -0.97 -14.84
CA PRO A 312 -16.56 -1.91 -14.89
C PRO A 312 -16.15 -3.30 -15.44
N ASP A 313 -15.04 -3.38 -16.19
CA ASP A 313 -14.55 -4.58 -16.86
C ASP A 313 -13.24 -5.10 -16.28
N ASP A 314 -12.91 -6.37 -16.53
CA ASP A 314 -11.67 -7.01 -16.09
C ASP A 314 -10.44 -6.29 -16.64
N ALA A 315 -9.66 -5.67 -15.78
CA ALA A 315 -8.44 -4.99 -16.17
C ALA A 315 -7.21 -5.91 -16.05
N ASP A 316 -6.30 -5.79 -17.01
CA ASP A 316 -4.99 -6.45 -16.96
C ASP A 316 -3.95 -5.51 -16.39
N ILE A 317 -3.23 -5.97 -15.36
CA ILE A 317 -2.15 -5.21 -14.74
C ILE A 317 -0.83 -5.95 -14.94
N HIS A 318 0.06 -5.39 -15.74
CA HIS A 318 1.36 -5.96 -16.02
C HIS A 318 2.44 -5.24 -15.21
N ILE A 319 3.19 -5.98 -14.40
CA ILE A 319 4.28 -5.45 -13.58
C ILE A 319 5.60 -6.07 -14.03
N LEU A 320 6.54 -5.24 -14.48
CA LEU A 320 7.86 -5.70 -14.90
C LEU A 320 8.81 -5.71 -13.70
N LEU A 321 9.39 -6.86 -13.40
CA LEU A 321 10.29 -7.04 -12.27
C LEU A 321 11.64 -7.60 -12.75
N ALA A 322 12.72 -6.90 -12.42
CA ALA A 322 14.06 -7.41 -12.70
C ALA A 322 14.40 -8.56 -11.75
N ARG A 323 14.55 -9.77 -12.30
CA ARG A 323 14.84 -10.96 -11.51
C ARG A 323 16.22 -10.90 -10.85
N ARG A 324 16.36 -11.57 -9.69
CA ARG A 324 17.56 -11.58 -8.85
C ARG A 324 18.00 -10.19 -8.42
N THR A 325 17.03 -9.29 -8.24
CA THR A 325 17.22 -7.94 -7.72
C THR A 325 16.26 -7.63 -6.57
N THR A 326 16.34 -6.41 -6.06
CA THR A 326 15.38 -5.95 -5.03
C THR A 326 13.94 -5.85 -5.53
N ASP A 327 13.69 -5.86 -6.84
CA ASP A 327 12.33 -5.82 -7.41
C ASP A 327 11.52 -7.07 -7.04
N GLU A 328 12.17 -8.22 -6.93
CA GLU A 328 11.50 -9.47 -6.55
C GLU A 328 10.81 -9.39 -5.18
N LYS A 329 11.17 -8.41 -4.33
CA LYS A 329 10.46 -8.17 -3.07
C LYS A 329 8.99 -7.81 -3.26
N LEU A 330 8.60 -7.30 -4.44
CA LEU A 330 7.19 -7.03 -4.75
C LEU A 330 6.35 -8.31 -4.85
N LEU A 331 6.96 -9.45 -5.15
CA LEU A 331 6.25 -10.74 -5.19
C LEU A 331 5.71 -11.16 -3.82
N GLN A 332 6.19 -10.56 -2.73
CA GLN A 332 5.63 -10.80 -1.40
C GLN A 332 4.14 -10.40 -1.28
N PHE A 333 3.68 -9.46 -2.13
CA PHE A 333 2.31 -8.97 -2.12
C PHE A 333 1.38 -9.70 -3.11
N ARG A 334 1.89 -10.70 -3.88
CA ARG A 334 1.13 -11.40 -4.92
C ARG A 334 -0.15 -12.05 -4.40
N HIS A 335 -0.11 -12.62 -3.19
CA HIS A 335 -1.24 -13.35 -2.60
C HIS A 335 -2.46 -12.46 -2.28
N MET A 336 -2.29 -11.15 -2.34
CA MET A 336 -3.39 -10.20 -2.13
C MET A 336 -4.29 -10.06 -3.38
N TYR A 337 -3.94 -10.70 -4.51
CA TYR A 337 -4.57 -10.48 -5.80
C TYR A 337 -4.73 -11.78 -6.58
N ASN A 338 -5.62 -11.78 -7.58
CA ASN A 338 -5.58 -12.79 -8.64
C ASN A 338 -4.35 -12.50 -9.51
N TYR A 339 -3.40 -13.43 -9.58
CA TYR A 339 -2.11 -13.17 -10.22
C TYR A 339 -1.62 -14.31 -11.09
N GLU A 340 -0.75 -13.98 -12.03
CA GLU A 340 0.02 -14.92 -12.83
C GLU A 340 1.50 -14.50 -12.86
N ILE A 341 2.38 -15.49 -12.81
CA ILE A 341 3.84 -15.27 -12.90
C ILE A 341 4.29 -15.67 -14.29
N ILE A 342 4.92 -14.72 -14.99
CA ILE A 342 5.44 -14.92 -16.36
C ILE A 342 6.96 -14.85 -16.33
N GLY A 343 7.59 -16.01 -16.51
CA GLY A 343 9.03 -16.21 -16.40
C GLY A 343 9.51 -16.67 -15.03
N ASP A 344 10.81 -16.93 -14.92
CA ASP A 344 11.43 -17.54 -13.75
C ASP A 344 11.94 -16.50 -12.77
N PHE A 345 11.43 -16.48 -11.58
CA PHE A 345 11.95 -15.74 -10.44
C PHE A 345 12.79 -16.63 -9.51
N SER A 346 13.56 -16.02 -8.63
CA SER A 346 14.35 -16.76 -7.65
C SER A 346 13.42 -17.54 -6.69
N ARG A 347 13.82 -18.77 -6.32
CA ARG A 347 13.06 -19.56 -5.34
C ARG A 347 12.85 -18.82 -4.03
N SER A 348 13.81 -17.95 -3.64
CA SER A 348 13.69 -17.14 -2.42
C SER A 348 12.64 -16.05 -2.54
N ALA A 349 12.40 -15.50 -3.73
CA ALA A 349 11.37 -14.51 -3.98
C ALA A 349 9.96 -15.12 -4.02
N LEU A 350 9.88 -16.39 -4.44
CA LEU A 350 8.63 -17.15 -4.48
C LEU A 350 8.27 -17.80 -3.14
N LYS A 351 9.24 -17.89 -2.21
CA LYS A 351 8.91 -18.28 -0.84
C LYS A 351 8.04 -17.20 -0.21
N PRO A 352 7.03 -17.57 0.59
CA PRO A 352 6.29 -16.60 1.37
C PRO A 352 7.28 -15.72 2.15
N SER A 353 7.20 -14.41 1.95
CA SER A 353 7.99 -13.47 2.72
C SER A 353 7.53 -13.56 4.15
N ASN A 354 8.43 -13.87 5.05
CA ASN A 354 8.19 -13.90 6.48
C ASN A 354 6.71 -14.21 6.84
N PRO A 355 6.35 -15.44 7.25
CA PRO A 355 4.96 -15.84 7.51
C PRO A 355 4.16 -14.85 8.38
N TRP A 356 4.85 -13.90 9.02
CA TRP A 356 4.23 -12.82 9.81
C TRP A 356 3.65 -11.67 8.95
N VAL A 357 3.95 -11.54 7.65
CA VAL A 357 3.46 -10.47 6.78
C VAL A 357 2.25 -10.91 5.96
N GLU A 358 2.11 -12.21 5.66
CA GLU A 358 1.07 -12.79 4.81
C GLU A 358 -0.16 -13.28 5.59
N GLN A 359 -0.24 -12.95 6.88
CA GLN A 359 -1.19 -13.59 7.77
C GLN A 359 -2.44 -12.77 8.00
N TYR A 360 -3.59 -13.44 7.98
CA TYR A 360 -4.81 -12.96 8.59
C TYR A 360 -4.51 -12.60 10.05
N TYR A 361 -4.68 -11.33 10.38
CA TYR A 361 -4.67 -10.88 11.75
C TYR A 361 -5.93 -11.44 12.42
N ILE A 362 -5.77 -12.46 13.20
CA ILE A 362 -6.77 -12.77 14.21
C ILE A 362 -6.45 -11.81 15.34
N SER A 363 -7.31 -10.83 15.54
CA SER A 363 -7.11 -9.73 16.50
C SER A 363 -7.13 -10.19 17.96
N ASP A 364 -7.41 -11.46 18.21
CA ASP A 364 -7.64 -11.99 19.54
C ASP A 364 -6.41 -12.73 20.05
N GLU A 365 -6.13 -12.60 21.36
CA GLU A 365 -5.00 -13.22 22.00
C GLU A 365 -5.26 -14.73 22.13
N PHE A 366 -4.42 -15.55 21.48
CA PHE A 366 -4.37 -16.97 21.68
C PHE A 366 -3.40 -17.30 22.84
N PHE A 367 -3.79 -18.25 23.66
CA PHE A 367 -3.06 -18.66 24.85
C PHE A 367 -2.75 -20.15 24.79
N LEU A 368 -1.64 -20.53 25.41
CA LEU A 368 -1.27 -21.92 25.63
C LEU A 368 -1.62 -22.29 27.08
N ASP A 369 -2.27 -23.43 27.29
CA ASP A 369 -2.46 -23.95 28.65
C ASP A 369 -1.30 -24.84 29.10
N SER A 370 -1.35 -25.34 30.35
CA SER A 370 -0.33 -26.21 30.92
C SER A 370 -0.19 -27.59 30.24
N GLU A 371 -1.17 -27.97 29.42
CA GLU A 371 -1.19 -29.24 28.68
C GLU A 371 -0.77 -29.00 27.20
N GLY A 372 -0.35 -27.80 26.83
CA GLY A 372 0.08 -27.47 25.47
C GLY A 372 -1.08 -27.23 24.48
N ARG A 373 -2.31 -27.07 24.97
CA ARG A 373 -3.47 -26.79 24.13
C ARG A 373 -3.60 -25.31 23.89
N ILE A 374 -3.86 -24.90 22.63
CA ILE A 374 -4.12 -23.51 22.26
C ILE A 374 -5.59 -23.20 22.48
N PHE A 375 -5.87 -22.08 23.14
CA PHE A 375 -7.22 -21.59 23.33
C PHE A 375 -7.31 -20.08 23.10
N GLN A 376 -8.51 -19.63 22.74
CA GLN A 376 -8.89 -18.22 22.63
C GLN A 376 -9.81 -17.86 23.80
N LYS A 377 -9.68 -16.66 24.34
CA LYS A 377 -10.63 -16.14 25.33
C LYS A 377 -11.75 -15.37 24.62
N ILE A 378 -12.95 -15.92 24.60
CA ILE A 378 -14.15 -15.29 24.06
C ILE A 378 -15.11 -15.06 25.22
N SER A 379 -15.47 -13.81 25.48
CA SER A 379 -16.39 -13.43 26.57
C SER A 379 -16.04 -14.04 27.94
N GLY A 380 -14.75 -14.14 28.24
CA GLY A 380 -14.23 -14.70 29.50
C GLY A 380 -14.14 -16.23 29.56
N ARG A 381 -14.60 -16.95 28.55
CA ARG A 381 -14.50 -18.41 28.45
C ARG A 381 -13.34 -18.82 27.54
N LYS A 382 -12.74 -20.01 27.82
CA LYS A 382 -11.69 -20.60 26.99
C LYS A 382 -12.34 -21.43 25.88
N LYS A 383 -12.12 -21.05 24.60
CA LYS A 383 -12.46 -21.88 23.43
C LYS A 383 -11.17 -22.52 22.92
N TYR A 384 -11.08 -23.83 23.01
CA TYR A 384 -9.90 -24.60 22.57
C TYR A 384 -9.92 -24.81 21.06
N LEU A 385 -8.75 -24.64 20.42
CA LEU A 385 -8.57 -24.91 19.00
C LEU A 385 -8.11 -26.34 18.79
N LYS A 386 -8.75 -27.06 17.85
CA LYS A 386 -8.28 -28.36 17.41
C LYS A 386 -7.16 -28.21 16.40
N PHE A 387 -5.95 -28.60 16.73
CA PHE A 387 -4.83 -28.61 15.81
C PHE A 387 -3.91 -29.81 16.03
N ASN A 388 -3.19 -30.22 14.98
CA ASN A 388 -2.18 -31.26 15.05
C ASN A 388 -0.82 -30.63 15.39
N PRO A 389 -0.29 -30.78 16.59
CA PRO A 389 0.98 -30.21 16.99
C PRO A 389 2.16 -30.91 16.31
N ILE A 390 3.18 -30.14 15.99
CA ILE A 390 4.51 -30.68 15.68
C ILE A 390 5.24 -30.85 17.01
N ILE A 391 5.26 -32.08 17.52
CA ILE A 391 5.66 -32.45 18.89
C ILE A 391 7.03 -31.86 19.29
N SER A 392 8.01 -31.86 18.40
CA SER A 392 9.36 -31.34 18.68
C SER A 392 9.43 -29.80 18.94
N SER A 393 8.35 -29.07 18.62
CA SER A 393 8.28 -27.62 18.80
C SER A 393 7.54 -27.23 20.08
N LEU A 394 6.70 -28.10 20.64
CA LEU A 394 5.90 -27.81 21.84
C LEU A 394 6.76 -27.78 23.10
N GLU A 395 7.74 -28.70 23.25
CA GLU A 395 8.63 -28.72 24.41
C GLU A 395 9.42 -27.42 24.62
N LYS A 396 9.73 -26.73 23.52
CA LYS A 396 10.41 -25.43 23.56
C LYS A 396 9.50 -24.28 23.99
N LEU A 397 8.18 -24.45 23.91
CA LEU A 397 7.17 -23.42 24.24
C LEU A 397 6.88 -23.30 25.72
N PHE A 398 7.02 -24.38 26.48
CA PHE A 398 6.69 -24.41 27.91
C PHE A 398 7.47 -23.37 28.75
N ASN A 399 8.61 -22.90 28.25
CA ASN A 399 9.43 -21.87 28.90
C ASN A 399 9.01 -20.42 28.57
N TYR A 400 8.01 -20.20 27.70
CA TYR A 400 7.63 -18.85 27.24
C TYR A 400 6.15 -18.56 27.51
N ARG A 401 5.85 -17.92 28.64
CA ARG A 401 4.48 -17.58 29.08
C ARG A 401 3.73 -16.55 28.22
N THR A 402 4.38 -15.91 27.24
CA THR A 402 3.79 -14.82 26.41
C THR A 402 4.20 -14.98 24.94
N CYS A 403 3.73 -16.04 24.28
CA CYS A 403 3.91 -16.19 22.83
C CYS A 403 2.70 -15.65 22.08
N ARG A 404 2.93 -14.79 21.09
CA ARG A 404 1.90 -14.43 20.11
C ARG A 404 1.84 -15.52 19.05
N PHE A 405 0.65 -16.07 18.83
CA PHE A 405 0.38 -17.08 17.82
C PHE A 405 -0.26 -16.46 16.60
N ARG A 406 -0.05 -17.07 15.45
CA ARG A 406 -0.71 -16.71 14.19
C ARG A 406 -1.05 -17.97 13.40
N VAL A 407 -2.11 -17.88 12.60
CA VAL A 407 -2.53 -18.96 11.71
C VAL A 407 -2.41 -18.46 10.27
N THR A 408 -1.79 -19.26 9.41
CA THR A 408 -1.67 -18.97 7.97
C THR A 408 -2.93 -19.38 7.21
N ARG A 409 -3.06 -18.99 5.94
CA ARG A 409 -4.13 -19.45 5.04
C ARG A 409 -4.17 -20.99 4.90
N ASP A 410 -3.01 -21.64 5.01
CA ASP A 410 -2.88 -23.09 4.96
C ASP A 410 -3.11 -23.73 6.34
N ASN A 411 -3.81 -23.03 7.24
CA ASN A 411 -4.10 -23.46 8.61
C ASN A 411 -2.86 -23.75 9.47
N LEU A 412 -1.68 -23.30 9.09
CA LEU A 412 -0.45 -23.52 9.84
C LEU A 412 -0.38 -22.56 11.04
N VAL A 413 -0.26 -23.10 12.25
CA VAL A 413 -0.11 -22.33 13.47
C VAL A 413 1.36 -21.99 13.69
N LEU A 414 1.68 -20.70 13.81
CA LEU A 414 3.04 -20.18 13.97
C LEU A 414 3.17 -19.41 15.28
N ALA A 415 4.34 -19.51 15.92
CA ALA A 415 4.72 -18.68 17.07
C ALA A 415 6.06 -17.98 16.84
N LYS A 416 6.24 -16.80 17.43
CA LYS A 416 7.53 -16.10 17.46
C LYS A 416 8.20 -16.33 18.80
N ILE A 417 9.29 -17.10 18.80
CA ILE A 417 10.04 -17.51 19.99
C ILE A 417 11.50 -17.05 19.83
N GLY A 418 12.01 -16.26 20.77
CA GLY A 418 13.41 -15.78 20.75
C GLY A 418 13.79 -15.08 19.42
N GLY A 419 12.86 -14.36 18.79
CA GLY A 419 13.06 -13.69 17.51
C GLY A 419 12.94 -14.59 16.29
N ARG A 420 12.75 -15.89 16.44
CA ARG A 420 12.55 -16.89 15.36
C ARG A 420 11.07 -17.26 15.25
N ILE A 421 10.64 -17.57 14.02
CA ILE A 421 9.30 -18.09 13.75
C ILE A 421 9.38 -19.61 13.77
N VAL A 422 8.52 -20.22 14.56
CA VAL A 422 8.46 -21.68 14.73
C VAL A 422 7.04 -22.13 14.34
N SER A 423 6.95 -23.15 13.48
CA SER A 423 5.68 -23.81 13.20
C SER A 423 5.32 -24.73 14.35
N LEU A 424 4.10 -24.60 14.84
CA LEU A 424 3.58 -25.41 15.96
C LEU A 424 2.72 -26.59 15.51
N GLY A 425 2.09 -26.47 14.34
CA GLY A 425 1.18 -27.48 13.84
C GLY A 425 0.19 -26.94 12.82
N ILE A 426 -0.77 -27.75 12.44
CA ILE A 426 -1.82 -27.41 11.47
C ILE A 426 -3.18 -27.47 12.17
N LEU A 427 -4.04 -26.46 11.98
CA LEU A 427 -5.43 -26.47 12.41
C LEU A 427 -6.20 -27.53 11.63
N GLN A 428 -7.00 -28.33 12.34
CA GLN A 428 -7.86 -29.35 11.72
C GLN A 428 -9.16 -28.75 11.15
N GLU A 429 -9.56 -27.58 11.63
CA GLU A 429 -10.79 -26.89 11.20
C GLU A 429 -10.42 -25.53 10.59
N PRO A 430 -11.01 -25.12 9.44
CA PRO A 430 -10.81 -23.80 8.87
C PRO A 430 -11.26 -22.69 9.83
N LEU A 431 -10.53 -21.58 9.87
CA LEU A 431 -10.85 -20.42 10.72
C LEU A 431 -12.22 -19.81 10.43
N GLU A 432 -12.72 -19.95 9.20
CA GLU A 432 -14.04 -19.44 8.77
C GLU A 432 -15.21 -20.13 9.49
N GLN A 433 -14.98 -21.30 10.11
CA GLN A 433 -15.99 -22.02 10.92
C GLN A 433 -15.95 -21.64 12.41
N ILE A 434 -15.02 -20.80 12.83
CA ILE A 434 -14.93 -20.31 14.22
C ILE A 434 -15.75 -19.01 14.30
N ASN A 435 -17.08 -19.13 14.17
CA ASN A 435 -17.98 -17.98 14.34
C ASN A 435 -17.97 -17.53 15.81
N PRO A 436 -17.94 -16.20 16.09
CA PRO A 436 -17.95 -15.68 17.45
C PRO A 436 -19.32 -15.78 18.17
N THR A 437 -20.30 -16.46 17.59
CA THR A 437 -21.69 -16.49 18.09
C THR A 437 -22.14 -17.83 18.67
N ASP A 438 -21.27 -18.85 18.77
CA ASP A 438 -21.58 -20.12 19.47
C ASP A 438 -20.99 -20.19 20.87
#